data_6262a39adeb8d99b6c22eed5371169af
#
_entry.id   6262a39adeb8d99b6c22eed5371169af
#
_cell.length_a   1.000
_cell.length_b   1.000
_cell.length_c   1.000
_cell.angle_alpha   90.00
_cell.angle_beta   90.00
_cell.angle_gamma   90.00
#
_symmetry.space_group_name_H-M   'P 1'
#
loop_
_entity.id
_entity.type
_entity.pdbx_description
1 polymer ?
#
loop_
_entity_poly.entity_id
_entity_poly.type
_entity_poly.pdbx_seq_one_letter_code
_entity_poly.pdbx_strand_id
1 'polypeptide(L)'
;MKVVIAIDSLKGSLTSIEAGKAIKEGILNVIDAEVIVKPLADGGEGTTEALVEGLGGEIVEIFVMGPQKDKIKAAYGYIEESKTAIIEMAAAAGIMLVGEEKNPMEATTYGVGEMIKDAINRGCRNFIIGIGGSATNDGGIGMLTALGFDFYDNNGNKLGIDAKSGDLDRLH
;
A
#
# COMPACT_ATOMS: atom_id res chain seq x y z
N MET A 1 -13.48 -34.63 0.84
CA MET A 1 -13.98 -33.45 1.57
C MET A 1 -13.32 -32.22 0.99
N LYS A 2 -14.01 -31.06 0.93
CA LYS A 2 -13.43 -29.79 0.50
C LYS A 2 -13.32 -28.83 1.68
N VAL A 3 -12.14 -28.26 1.89
CA VAL A 3 -11.84 -27.30 2.96
C VAL A 3 -11.35 -26.01 2.33
N VAL A 4 -11.87 -24.87 2.77
CA VAL A 4 -11.39 -23.54 2.38
C VAL A 4 -10.81 -22.88 3.63
N ILE A 5 -9.56 -22.43 3.51
CA ILE A 5 -8.85 -21.67 4.55
C ILE A 5 -8.86 -20.22 4.11
N ALA A 6 -9.59 -19.37 4.84
CA ALA A 6 -9.66 -17.93 4.65
C ALA A 6 -9.14 -17.26 5.92
N ILE A 7 -7.89 -16.76 5.88
CA ILE A 7 -7.22 -16.23 7.06
C ILE A 7 -6.47 -14.94 6.69
N ASP A 8 -6.55 -13.96 7.59
CA ASP A 8 -5.72 -12.75 7.57
C ASP A 8 -4.36 -12.99 8.23
N SER A 9 -3.47 -12.03 8.14
CA SER A 9 -2.14 -12.07 8.76
C SER A 9 -2.23 -12.19 10.28
N LEU A 10 -1.29 -12.94 10.88
CA LEU A 10 -1.08 -12.97 12.31
C LEU A 10 -0.05 -11.90 12.66
N LYS A 11 -0.51 -10.70 12.93
CA LYS A 11 0.31 -9.49 13.10
C LYS A 11 1.56 -9.72 13.94
N GLY A 12 2.73 -9.42 13.33
CA GLY A 12 4.04 -9.62 13.96
C GLY A 12 4.52 -11.07 14.01
N SER A 13 3.84 -12.04 13.34
CA SER A 13 4.18 -13.46 13.36
C SER A 13 4.21 -14.07 11.96
N LEU A 14 3.06 -14.24 11.31
CA LEU A 14 2.95 -14.88 10.01
C LEU A 14 2.09 -14.04 9.06
N THR A 15 2.46 -14.03 7.78
CA THR A 15 1.61 -13.49 6.73
C THR A 15 0.36 -14.38 6.55
N SER A 16 -0.69 -13.86 5.92
CA SER A 16 -1.90 -14.63 5.60
C SER A 16 -1.58 -15.86 4.75
N ILE A 17 -0.61 -15.73 3.84
CA ILE A 17 -0.13 -16.82 2.97
C ILE A 17 0.59 -17.91 3.78
N GLU A 18 1.54 -17.54 4.63
CA GLU A 18 2.27 -18.48 5.49
C GLU A 18 1.35 -19.22 6.45
N ALA A 19 0.47 -18.49 7.14
CA ALA A 19 -0.53 -19.05 8.04
C ALA A 19 -1.46 -20.03 7.30
N GLY A 20 -1.95 -19.63 6.13
CA GLY A 20 -2.79 -20.49 5.30
C GLY A 20 -2.09 -21.76 4.84
N LYS A 21 -0.80 -21.70 4.45
CA LYS A 21 0.00 -22.86 4.06
C LYS A 21 0.23 -23.79 5.25
N ALA A 22 0.58 -23.28 6.42
CA ALA A 22 0.78 -24.09 7.62
C ALA A 22 -0.50 -24.83 8.05
N ILE A 23 -1.66 -24.16 8.00
CA ILE A 23 -2.95 -24.77 8.29
C ILE A 23 -3.28 -25.87 7.28
N LYS A 24 -3.03 -25.60 5.98
CA LYS A 24 -3.24 -26.59 4.92
C LYS A 24 -2.42 -27.86 5.15
N GLU A 25 -1.13 -27.70 5.47
CA GLU A 25 -0.24 -28.82 5.76
C GLU A 25 -0.73 -29.62 6.95
N GLY A 26 -1.10 -28.95 8.06
CA GLY A 26 -1.67 -29.61 9.24
C GLY A 26 -2.93 -30.42 8.94
N ILE A 27 -3.84 -29.91 8.10
CA ILE A 27 -5.05 -30.64 7.70
C ILE A 27 -4.70 -31.87 6.87
N LEU A 28 -3.84 -31.73 5.87
CA LEU A 28 -3.46 -32.82 4.96
C LEU A 28 -2.67 -33.95 5.67
N ASN A 29 -2.01 -33.66 6.80
CA ASN A 29 -1.36 -34.67 7.62
C ASN A 29 -2.35 -35.59 8.37
N VAL A 30 -3.61 -35.17 8.51
CA VAL A 30 -4.61 -35.90 9.31
C VAL A 30 -5.71 -36.48 8.42
N ILE A 31 -6.10 -35.78 7.36
CA ILE A 31 -7.21 -36.20 6.49
C ILE A 31 -6.86 -35.98 5.00
N ASP A 32 -7.42 -36.88 4.16
CA ASP A 32 -7.40 -36.68 2.71
C ASP A 32 -8.54 -35.73 2.30
N ALA A 33 -8.17 -34.52 1.86
CA ALA A 33 -9.10 -33.45 1.50
C ALA A 33 -8.55 -32.56 0.38
N GLU A 34 -9.45 -32.01 -0.41
CA GLU A 34 -9.14 -30.86 -1.27
C GLU A 34 -9.07 -29.60 -0.39
N VAL A 35 -7.87 -29.05 -0.17
CA VAL A 35 -7.67 -27.86 0.66
C VAL A 35 -7.27 -26.67 -0.18
N ILE A 36 -8.08 -25.61 -0.16
CA ILE A 36 -7.88 -24.36 -0.89
C ILE A 36 -7.55 -23.25 0.12
N VAL A 37 -6.43 -22.58 -0.08
CA VAL A 37 -6.05 -21.38 0.71
C VAL A 37 -6.52 -20.16 -0.05
N LYS A 38 -7.22 -19.27 0.65
CA LYS A 38 -7.64 -17.94 0.18
C LYS A 38 -7.18 -16.91 1.20
N PRO A 39 -6.00 -16.31 1.00
CA PRO A 39 -5.51 -15.26 1.89
C PRO A 39 -6.52 -14.12 1.95
N LEU A 40 -6.73 -13.58 3.15
CA LEU A 40 -7.53 -12.38 3.38
C LEU A 40 -6.60 -11.21 3.69
N ALA A 41 -7.12 -10.00 3.52
CA ALA A 41 -6.45 -8.77 3.86
C ALA A 41 -7.48 -7.68 4.21
N ASP A 42 -7.11 -6.81 5.15
CA ASP A 42 -7.99 -5.75 5.68
C ASP A 42 -7.66 -4.34 5.12
N GLY A 43 -6.79 -4.27 4.11
CA GLY A 43 -6.30 -3.01 3.54
C GLY A 43 -5.01 -2.51 4.22
N GLY A 44 -4.44 -3.27 5.15
CA GLY A 44 -3.15 -3.04 5.78
C GLY A 44 -2.04 -3.89 5.16
N GLU A 45 -1.00 -4.13 5.95
CA GLU A 45 0.19 -4.91 5.55
C GLU A 45 -0.17 -6.31 5.03
N GLY A 46 0.37 -6.66 3.85
CA GLY A 46 0.15 -7.95 3.19
C GLY A 46 -1.07 -8.00 2.27
N THR A 47 -1.80 -6.90 2.11
CA THR A 47 -2.94 -6.80 1.19
C THR A 47 -2.50 -6.99 -0.25
N THR A 48 -1.40 -6.37 -0.64
CA THR A 48 -0.86 -6.43 -2.01
C THR A 48 -0.51 -7.85 -2.38
N GLU A 49 0.26 -8.56 -1.55
CA GLU A 49 0.69 -9.93 -1.79
C GLU A 49 -0.49 -10.89 -1.84
N ALA A 50 -1.45 -10.76 -0.90
CA ALA A 50 -2.63 -11.61 -0.84
C ALA A 50 -3.50 -11.48 -2.10
N LEU A 51 -3.71 -10.25 -2.58
CA LEU A 51 -4.50 -10.00 -3.78
C LEU A 51 -3.76 -10.38 -5.06
N VAL A 52 -2.46 -10.12 -5.15
CA VAL A 52 -1.63 -10.54 -6.30
C VAL A 52 -1.63 -12.06 -6.44
N GLU A 53 -1.43 -12.82 -5.34
CA GLU A 53 -1.50 -14.28 -5.37
C GLU A 53 -2.91 -14.77 -5.74
N GLY A 54 -3.94 -14.10 -5.21
CA GLY A 54 -5.34 -14.49 -5.47
C GLY A 54 -5.83 -14.20 -6.89
N LEU A 55 -5.33 -13.15 -7.52
CA LEU A 55 -5.76 -12.64 -8.82
C LEU A 55 -4.80 -12.97 -9.98
N GLY A 56 -3.62 -13.54 -9.69
CA GLY A 56 -2.65 -13.93 -10.72
C GLY A 56 -1.87 -12.74 -11.28
N GLY A 57 -1.33 -11.88 -10.41
CA GLY A 57 -0.54 -10.72 -10.77
C GLY A 57 0.94 -10.86 -10.47
N GLU A 58 1.65 -9.75 -10.57
CA GLU A 58 3.07 -9.62 -10.21
C GLU A 58 3.31 -8.43 -9.26
N ILE A 59 4.41 -8.50 -8.51
CA ILE A 59 4.88 -7.40 -7.66
C ILE A 59 5.82 -6.53 -8.46
N VAL A 60 5.54 -5.23 -8.50
CA VAL A 60 6.36 -4.20 -9.13
C VAL A 60 7.05 -3.38 -8.05
N GLU A 61 8.37 -3.29 -8.13
CA GLU A 61 9.19 -2.50 -7.20
C GLU A 61 9.68 -1.22 -7.87
N ILE A 62 9.53 -0.10 -7.18
CA ILE A 62 9.99 1.21 -7.65
C ILE A 62 10.62 2.01 -6.51
N PHE A 63 11.40 3.03 -6.86
CA PHE A 63 11.87 4.02 -5.89
C PHE A 63 10.93 5.21 -5.86
N VAL A 64 10.50 5.59 -4.65
CA VAL A 64 9.59 6.70 -4.40
C VAL A 64 10.06 7.53 -3.19
N MET A 65 9.40 8.65 -2.95
CA MET A 65 9.58 9.44 -1.73
C MET A 65 8.91 8.74 -0.54
N GLY A 66 9.64 8.55 0.54
CA GLY A 66 9.13 8.09 1.82
C GLY A 66 8.35 9.17 2.59
N PRO A 67 7.71 8.81 3.71
CA PRO A 67 6.93 9.75 4.51
C PRO A 67 7.76 10.88 5.09
N GLN A 68 9.05 10.66 5.31
CA GLN A 68 10.03 11.65 5.81
C GLN A 68 10.87 12.29 4.69
N LYS A 69 10.40 12.19 3.43
CA LYS A 69 11.02 12.76 2.21
C LYS A 69 12.35 12.13 1.81
N ASP A 70 12.71 11.02 2.38
CA ASP A 70 13.82 10.18 1.96
C ASP A 70 13.44 9.34 0.73
N LYS A 71 14.44 8.86 0.00
CA LYS A 71 14.21 7.95 -1.14
C LYS A 71 14.15 6.52 -0.63
N ILE A 72 13.00 5.89 -0.79
CA ILE A 72 12.76 4.51 -0.37
C ILE A 72 12.40 3.61 -1.55
N LYS A 73 12.53 2.30 -1.36
CA LYS A 73 12.00 1.29 -2.27
C LYS A 73 10.61 0.89 -1.78
N ALA A 74 9.61 1.01 -2.66
CA ALA A 74 8.23 0.60 -2.40
C ALA A 74 7.78 -0.41 -3.47
N ALA A 75 6.75 -1.19 -3.15
CA ALA A 75 6.20 -2.19 -4.05
C ALA A 75 4.68 -2.05 -4.16
N TYR A 76 4.15 -2.42 -5.33
CA TYR A 76 2.71 -2.54 -5.56
C TYR A 76 2.40 -3.72 -6.47
N GLY A 77 1.16 -4.21 -6.42
CA GLY A 77 0.68 -5.30 -7.26
C GLY A 77 0.22 -4.80 -8.63
N TYR A 78 0.52 -5.56 -9.68
CA TYR A 78 0.07 -5.29 -11.04
C TYR A 78 -0.63 -6.52 -11.61
N ILE A 79 -1.90 -6.36 -12.00
CA ILE A 79 -2.69 -7.39 -12.68
C ILE A 79 -2.83 -6.97 -14.13
N GLU A 80 -2.10 -7.64 -15.01
CA GLU A 80 -2.03 -7.25 -16.42
C GLU A 80 -3.36 -7.42 -17.16
N GLU A 81 -4.07 -8.51 -16.92
CA GLU A 81 -5.33 -8.83 -17.61
C GLU A 81 -6.39 -7.74 -17.40
N SER A 82 -6.55 -7.26 -16.17
CA SER A 82 -7.53 -6.24 -15.80
C SER A 82 -6.99 -4.83 -15.78
N LYS A 83 -5.67 -4.64 -16.03
CA LYS A 83 -4.98 -3.35 -15.88
C LYS A 83 -5.24 -2.71 -14.51
N THR A 84 -5.16 -3.54 -13.46
CA THR A 84 -5.41 -3.13 -12.07
C THR A 84 -4.09 -3.00 -11.32
N ALA A 85 -3.92 -1.90 -10.60
CA ALA A 85 -2.87 -1.73 -9.61
C ALA A 85 -3.43 -1.93 -8.19
N ILE A 86 -2.70 -2.67 -7.36
CA ILE A 86 -3.01 -2.90 -5.96
C ILE A 86 -1.93 -2.22 -5.13
N ILE A 87 -2.29 -1.17 -4.40
CA ILE A 87 -1.35 -0.30 -3.71
C ILE A 87 -1.69 -0.26 -2.23
N GLU A 88 -0.75 -0.62 -1.37
CA GLU A 88 -0.80 -0.26 0.04
C GLU A 88 -0.16 1.11 0.22
N MET A 89 -0.91 2.09 0.74
CA MET A 89 -0.31 3.39 1.01
C MET A 89 0.84 3.29 2.02
N ALA A 90 0.80 2.30 2.91
CA ALA A 90 1.86 2.05 3.89
C ALA A 90 3.20 1.68 3.25
N ALA A 91 3.22 1.19 2.01
CA ALA A 91 4.46 0.90 1.28
C ALA A 91 5.30 2.16 0.99
N ALA A 92 4.65 3.35 0.92
CA ALA A 92 5.32 4.63 0.68
C ALA A 92 5.08 5.67 1.77
N ALA A 93 4.05 5.50 2.61
CA ALA A 93 3.64 6.47 3.63
C ALA A 93 3.30 5.80 4.98
N GLY A 94 3.88 4.62 5.24
CA GLY A 94 3.57 3.78 6.39
C GLY A 94 4.32 4.13 7.67
N ILE A 95 3.72 3.79 8.81
CA ILE A 95 4.29 4.04 10.15
C ILE A 95 5.58 3.24 10.40
N MET A 96 5.76 2.10 9.73
CA MET A 96 6.97 1.28 9.84
C MET A 96 8.17 1.89 9.12
N LEU A 97 7.95 2.86 8.22
CA LEU A 97 9.00 3.60 7.52
C LEU A 97 9.52 4.79 8.33
N VAL A 98 8.82 5.15 9.41
CA VAL A 98 9.17 6.28 10.28
C VAL A 98 9.95 5.73 11.47
N GLY A 99 11.14 6.27 11.71
CA GLY A 99 11.97 5.92 12.84
C GLY A 99 11.37 6.36 14.20
N GLU A 100 12.22 6.50 15.20
CA GLU A 100 11.78 6.88 16.56
C GLU A 100 11.22 8.32 16.62
N GLU A 101 11.73 9.23 15.79
CA GLU A 101 11.27 10.62 15.70
C GLU A 101 10.04 10.72 14.80
N LYS A 102 8.88 10.45 15.35
CA LYS A 102 7.60 10.53 14.65
C LYS A 102 7.10 11.97 14.64
N ASN A 103 7.11 12.61 13.48
CA ASN A 103 6.54 13.94 13.29
C ASN A 103 5.47 13.94 12.18
N PRO A 104 4.20 13.76 12.51
CA PRO A 104 3.13 13.71 11.51
C PRO A 104 2.96 15.02 10.74
N MET A 105 3.41 16.16 11.31
CA MET A 105 3.30 17.46 10.64
C MET A 105 4.26 17.61 9.45
N GLU A 106 5.35 16.83 9.44
CA GLU A 106 6.35 16.83 8.36
C GLU A 106 6.12 15.70 7.33
N ALA A 107 5.24 14.75 7.65
CA ALA A 107 5.00 13.59 6.81
C ALA A 107 4.18 13.92 5.56
N THR A 108 4.45 13.19 4.48
CA THR A 108 3.82 13.38 3.18
C THR A 108 3.38 12.07 2.55
N THR A 109 2.29 12.11 1.78
CA THR A 109 1.82 11.00 0.93
C THR A 109 2.38 11.06 -0.50
N TYR A 110 3.36 11.91 -0.79
CA TYR A 110 3.88 12.12 -2.15
C TYR A 110 4.28 10.82 -2.86
N GLY A 111 4.99 9.92 -2.17
CA GLY A 111 5.40 8.63 -2.72
C GLY A 111 4.24 7.71 -3.11
N VAL A 112 3.09 7.81 -2.43
CA VAL A 112 1.88 7.08 -2.84
C VAL A 112 1.42 7.56 -4.22
N GLY A 113 1.47 8.87 -4.45
CA GLY A 113 1.16 9.45 -5.77
C GLY A 113 2.16 9.02 -6.85
N GLU A 114 3.45 8.86 -6.50
CA GLU A 114 4.46 8.32 -7.44
C GLU A 114 4.16 6.87 -7.82
N MET A 115 3.72 6.02 -6.86
CA MET A 115 3.29 4.64 -7.15
C MET A 115 2.09 4.63 -8.10
N ILE A 116 1.07 5.44 -7.85
CA ILE A 116 -0.10 5.58 -8.72
C ILE A 116 0.32 6.04 -10.13
N LYS A 117 1.21 7.02 -10.21
CA LYS A 117 1.71 7.55 -11.49
C LYS A 117 2.47 6.52 -12.30
N ASP A 118 3.34 5.71 -11.65
CA ASP A 118 4.04 4.60 -12.31
C ASP A 118 3.03 3.57 -12.85
N ALA A 119 2.04 3.19 -12.04
CA ALA A 119 1.00 2.26 -12.46
C ALA A 119 0.18 2.80 -13.65
N ILE A 120 -0.17 4.10 -13.66
CA ILE A 120 -0.84 4.75 -14.80
C ILE A 120 0.04 4.66 -16.05
N ASN A 121 1.34 4.90 -15.93
CA ASN A 121 2.29 4.83 -17.06
C ASN A 121 2.44 3.40 -17.60
N ARG A 122 2.24 2.37 -16.76
CA ARG A 122 2.16 0.95 -17.15
C ARG A 122 0.81 0.57 -17.77
N GLY A 123 -0.12 1.51 -17.86
CA GLY A 123 -1.43 1.31 -18.46
C GLY A 123 -2.55 0.94 -17.50
N CYS A 124 -2.31 0.94 -16.18
CA CYS A 124 -3.39 0.72 -15.21
C CYS A 124 -4.45 1.81 -15.30
N ARG A 125 -5.70 1.39 -15.15
CA ARG A 125 -6.87 2.28 -15.08
C ARG A 125 -7.81 1.91 -13.95
N ASN A 126 -7.57 0.77 -13.30
CA ASN A 126 -8.27 0.31 -12.12
C ASN A 126 -7.28 0.29 -10.95
N PHE A 127 -7.73 0.74 -9.77
CA PHE A 127 -6.89 0.85 -8.58
C PHE A 127 -7.62 0.29 -7.36
N ILE A 128 -6.93 -0.56 -6.61
CA ILE A 128 -7.31 -0.99 -5.28
C ILE A 128 -6.27 -0.40 -4.35
N ILE A 129 -6.69 0.50 -3.45
CA ILE A 129 -5.78 1.19 -2.54
C ILE A 129 -6.13 0.84 -1.10
N GLY A 130 -5.23 0.13 -0.43
CA GLY A 130 -5.28 -0.12 1.00
C GLY A 130 -4.75 1.09 1.76
N ILE A 131 -5.51 1.58 2.75
CA ILE A 131 -5.18 2.79 3.52
C ILE A 131 -4.73 2.52 4.96
N GLY A 132 -4.56 1.24 5.31
CA GLY A 132 -4.07 0.84 6.63
C GLY A 132 -2.62 1.19 6.86
N GLY A 133 -2.19 1.29 8.13
CA GLY A 133 -0.79 1.45 8.51
C GLY A 133 -0.15 2.82 8.23
N SER A 134 -0.93 3.87 7.96
CA SER A 134 -0.43 5.22 7.64
C SER A 134 0.39 5.87 8.76
N ALA A 135 1.44 6.63 8.37
CA ALA A 135 2.17 7.58 9.21
C ALA A 135 1.83 9.04 8.88
N THR A 136 0.94 9.28 7.93
CA THR A 136 0.69 10.60 7.35
C THR A 136 -0.71 11.11 7.70
N ASN A 137 -0.87 12.42 7.72
CA ASN A 137 -2.13 13.11 7.95
C ASN A 137 -2.23 14.38 7.09
N ASP A 138 -1.71 14.32 5.87
CA ASP A 138 -1.61 15.47 4.95
C ASP A 138 -2.87 15.66 4.09
N GLY A 139 -3.97 14.97 4.39
CA GLY A 139 -5.19 15.06 3.58
C GLY A 139 -5.02 14.57 2.14
N GLY A 140 -3.90 13.92 1.82
CA GLY A 140 -3.57 13.44 0.48
C GLY A 140 -2.98 14.50 -0.44
N ILE A 141 -2.64 15.69 0.05
CA ILE A 141 -2.07 16.76 -0.79
C ILE A 141 -0.74 16.34 -1.43
N GLY A 142 0.10 15.59 -0.71
CA GLY A 142 1.35 15.05 -1.27
C GLY A 142 1.07 14.13 -2.45
N MET A 143 0.18 13.16 -2.28
CA MET A 143 -0.23 12.22 -3.32
C MET A 143 -0.79 12.95 -4.55
N LEU A 144 -1.69 13.89 -4.35
CA LEU A 144 -2.30 14.66 -5.42
C LEU A 144 -1.27 15.56 -6.13
N THR A 145 -0.32 16.14 -5.39
CA THR A 145 0.79 16.92 -5.98
C THR A 145 1.65 16.04 -6.91
N ALA A 146 1.98 14.81 -6.53
CA ALA A 146 2.72 13.88 -7.39
C ALA A 146 1.95 13.52 -8.65
N LEU A 147 0.61 13.49 -8.58
CA LEU A 147 -0.29 13.27 -9.71
C LEU A 147 -0.48 14.51 -10.60
N GLY A 148 0.05 15.67 -10.20
CA GLY A 148 0.05 16.88 -11.00
C GLY A 148 -1.00 17.92 -10.60
N PHE A 149 -1.66 17.76 -9.45
CA PHE A 149 -2.52 18.80 -8.89
C PHE A 149 -1.69 19.89 -8.22
N ASP A 150 -2.12 21.13 -8.35
CA ASP A 150 -1.49 22.29 -7.76
C ASP A 150 -2.25 22.77 -6.52
N PHE A 151 -1.53 22.97 -5.44
CA PHE A 151 -2.06 23.54 -4.20
C PHE A 151 -1.39 24.90 -3.94
N TYR A 152 -2.15 25.82 -3.38
CA TYR A 152 -1.70 27.18 -3.10
C TYR A 152 -1.95 27.54 -1.64
N ASP A 153 -1.07 28.35 -1.06
CA ASP A 153 -1.28 28.93 0.26
C ASP A 153 -2.20 30.17 0.20
N ASN A 154 -2.56 30.67 1.37
CA ASN A 154 -3.41 31.89 1.51
C ASN A 154 -2.81 33.15 0.86
N ASN A 155 -1.51 33.13 0.52
CA ASN A 155 -0.83 34.22 -0.16
C ASN A 155 -0.75 34.01 -1.68
N GLY A 156 -1.28 32.90 -2.20
CA GLY A 156 -1.21 32.53 -3.61
C GLY A 156 0.12 31.89 -4.03
N ASN A 157 0.98 31.50 -3.09
CA ASN A 157 2.20 30.78 -3.40
C ASN A 157 1.88 29.29 -3.62
N LYS A 158 2.40 28.74 -4.70
CA LYS A 158 2.25 27.32 -5.00
C LYS A 158 3.06 26.47 -3.99
N LEU A 159 2.41 25.46 -3.40
CA LEU A 159 3.10 24.43 -2.63
C LEU A 159 3.85 23.48 -3.58
N GLY A 160 5.07 23.12 -3.20
CA GLY A 160 5.93 22.23 -3.99
C GLY A 160 5.75 20.76 -3.65
N ILE A 161 6.72 19.96 -4.08
CA ILE A 161 6.82 18.53 -3.81
C ILE A 161 7.00 18.19 -2.33
N ASP A 162 7.33 19.17 -1.53
CA ASP A 162 7.54 19.13 -0.09
C ASP A 162 6.27 19.43 0.72
N ALA A 163 5.11 19.54 0.05
CA ALA A 163 3.81 19.70 0.70
C ALA A 163 3.57 18.58 1.74
N LYS A 164 3.08 18.97 2.92
CA LYS A 164 3.02 18.14 4.10
C LYS A 164 1.82 18.46 4.98
N SER A 165 1.57 17.66 6.00
CA SER A 165 0.46 17.86 6.93
C SER A 165 0.42 19.27 7.54
N GLY A 166 1.59 19.83 7.88
CA GLY A 166 1.71 21.18 8.45
C GLY A 166 1.31 22.34 7.51
N ASP A 167 0.99 22.03 6.25
CA ASP A 167 0.57 23.03 5.28
C ASP A 167 -0.97 23.13 5.16
N LEU A 168 -1.71 22.18 5.77
CA LEU A 168 -3.16 22.07 5.60
C LEU A 168 -3.93 23.29 6.11
N ASP A 169 -3.47 23.93 7.17
CA ASP A 169 -4.13 25.09 7.78
C ASP A 169 -4.00 26.39 6.96
N ARG A 170 -3.13 26.39 5.98
CA ARG A 170 -2.86 27.53 5.10
C ARG A 170 -3.22 27.30 3.63
N LEU A 171 -3.91 26.18 3.34
CA LEU A 171 -4.44 25.95 2.00
C LEU A 171 -5.60 26.87 1.68
N HIS A 172 -5.66 27.31 0.42
CA HIS A 172 -6.73 28.16 -0.11
C HIS A 172 -7.45 27.49 -1.28
#